data_d673b0d9f3ecc8904168da2a369b2694
#
_entry.id   d673b0d9f3ecc8904168da2a369b2694
#
_cell.length_a   1.000
_cell.length_b   1.000
_cell.length_c   1.000
_cell.angle_alpha   90.00
_cell.angle_beta   90.00
_cell.angle_gamma   90.00
#
_symmetry.space_group_name_H-M   'P 1'
#
loop_
_entity.id
_entity.type
_entity.pdbx_description
1 polymer ?
#
loop_
_entity_poly.entity_id
_entity_poly.type
_entity_poly.pdbx_seq_one_letter_code
_entity_poly.pdbx_strand_id
1 'polypeptide(L)'
;MSTSAIEPGTKLAERFRLEDRVHESGGATLWKAVDEVLARPVAVHTFAPGFPRVNEVVTAARAASRLTDPRLTQVFDATEDDGRSYVVSEWVSGENLADLVASGSLEPERAAALVAEVAEALAHAHESGIPHLCLTPEHLMWTSGGTVKLLGLGIDAVLVGVADDNMRVDDAARADAEGLGRLLYAGLTGHWPGEEPVGGLPVAPVDDGRFCTPRQVTAGVPGYLDTITCRVILPESRRGLTPLTSPAEVAEALESVPRPTPMPMPAVVPPPMTASRSEGLETAPPPQRTAPAPYTPVQHRPAPAGGGGMLGKVVMVTVVLLVMAAVGLGAWTLGRNLGNAGIPTAGATAKPTPAVSTATQKVKSVSASGFDPRGDQQEGENHTGGAVDGKPSTDWHSESYTSADFGGLKSGVGLLLDLKESVPVKEVKVDFGGTSGGTVELRVGDSKDEDDLSVVGKISDVGGKKTFTVKSPKEGRYVLLWFTELPTYQGKFRGQVNEVEVLATK
;
A
#
# COMPACT_ATOMS: atom_id res chain seq x y z
N MET A 1 -3.37 5.72 -35.44
CA MET A 1 -2.11 5.01 -35.14
C MET A 1 -2.32 4.34 -33.83
N SER A 2 -2.23 3.01 -33.74
CA SER A 2 -2.40 2.29 -32.49
C SER A 2 -1.18 2.59 -31.60
N THR A 3 -1.37 3.33 -30.53
CA THR A 3 -0.38 3.49 -29.48
C THR A 3 -0.19 2.12 -28.84
N SER A 4 0.85 1.42 -29.23
CA SER A 4 1.26 0.17 -28.60
C SER A 4 1.53 0.45 -27.12
N ALA A 5 0.94 -0.35 -26.23
CA ALA A 5 1.24 -0.30 -24.80
C ALA A 5 2.76 -0.43 -24.61
N ILE A 6 3.31 0.33 -23.64
CA ILE A 6 4.72 0.23 -23.29
C ILE A 6 4.89 -1.06 -22.48
N GLU A 7 5.76 -1.97 -22.95
CA GLU A 7 6.00 -3.28 -22.37
C GLU A 7 7.49 -3.46 -22.03
N PRO A 8 7.86 -4.39 -21.14
CA PRO A 8 9.24 -4.77 -20.94
C PRO A 8 9.93 -5.11 -22.26
N GLY A 9 11.16 -4.62 -22.45
CA GLY A 9 11.92 -4.74 -23.70
C GLY A 9 11.73 -3.56 -24.66
N THR A 10 10.75 -2.66 -24.43
CA THR A 10 10.62 -1.42 -25.23
C THR A 10 11.87 -0.57 -25.08
N LYS A 11 12.35 -0.02 -26.21
CA LYS A 11 13.45 0.97 -26.21
C LYS A 11 12.92 2.36 -26.43
N LEU A 12 13.39 3.29 -25.61
CA LEU A 12 13.14 4.73 -25.76
C LEU A 12 14.39 5.39 -26.31
N ALA A 13 14.24 6.29 -27.29
CA ALA A 13 15.32 6.97 -27.99
C ALA A 13 16.46 6.02 -28.44
N GLU A 14 16.12 4.78 -28.85
CA GLU A 14 17.10 3.72 -29.23
C GLU A 14 18.22 3.48 -28.20
N ARG A 15 18.01 3.92 -26.95
CA ARG A 15 19.04 3.93 -25.90
C ARG A 15 18.61 3.29 -24.60
N PHE A 16 17.40 3.61 -24.12
CA PHE A 16 16.93 3.17 -22.79
C PHE A 16 16.00 1.97 -22.94
N ARG A 17 16.48 0.77 -22.62
CA ARG A 17 15.70 -0.46 -22.69
C ARG A 17 15.00 -0.69 -21.35
N LEU A 18 13.66 -0.66 -21.36
CA LEU A 18 12.82 -0.90 -20.20
C LEU A 18 12.88 -2.38 -19.81
N GLU A 19 13.12 -2.69 -18.54
CA GLU A 19 13.22 -4.07 -18.02
C GLU A 19 12.04 -4.42 -17.13
N ASP A 20 12.03 -3.90 -15.92
CA ASP A 20 11.03 -4.22 -14.91
C ASP A 20 10.14 -3.01 -14.64
N ARG A 21 8.83 -3.24 -14.59
CA ARG A 21 7.86 -2.25 -14.11
C ARG A 21 7.91 -2.25 -12.59
N VAL A 22 8.30 -1.12 -12.00
CA VAL A 22 8.49 -0.96 -10.55
C VAL A 22 7.21 -0.48 -9.89
N HIS A 23 6.61 0.57 -10.45
CA HIS A 23 5.41 1.19 -9.91
C HIS A 23 4.57 1.80 -11.03
N GLU A 24 3.24 1.78 -10.90
CA GLU A 24 2.32 2.41 -11.82
C GLU A 24 1.22 3.10 -11.02
N SER A 25 1.06 4.40 -11.20
CA SER A 25 0.05 5.20 -10.52
C SER A 25 -0.38 6.39 -11.37
N GLY A 26 -1.68 6.69 -11.39
CA GLY A 26 -2.23 7.90 -11.99
C GLY A 26 -1.92 8.10 -13.48
N GLY A 27 -1.55 7.05 -14.21
CA GLY A 27 -1.14 7.12 -15.61
C GLY A 27 0.35 7.41 -15.83
N ALA A 28 1.15 7.42 -14.77
CA ALA A 28 2.61 7.40 -14.82
C ALA A 28 3.11 6.01 -14.43
N THR A 29 4.17 5.53 -15.09
CA THR A 29 4.79 4.24 -14.79
C THR A 29 6.28 4.43 -14.59
N LEU A 30 6.78 3.97 -13.44
CA LEU A 30 8.21 3.91 -13.13
C LEU A 30 8.77 2.55 -13.56
N TRP A 31 9.85 2.59 -14.32
CA TRP A 31 10.56 1.42 -14.82
C TRP A 31 11.98 1.37 -14.31
N LYS A 32 12.46 0.19 -13.99
CA LYS A 32 13.88 -0.11 -14.02
C LYS A 32 14.26 -0.37 -15.47
N ALA A 33 15.32 0.30 -15.94
CA ALA A 33 15.76 0.24 -17.32
C ALA A 33 17.29 0.20 -17.40
N VAL A 34 17.81 -0.09 -18.59
CA VAL A 34 19.25 -0.05 -18.89
C VAL A 34 19.50 1.00 -19.95
N ASP A 35 20.43 1.92 -19.64
CA ASP A 35 21.08 2.78 -20.63
C ASP A 35 22.10 1.92 -21.40
N GLU A 36 21.73 1.45 -22.59
CA GLU A 36 22.55 0.53 -23.38
C GLU A 36 23.83 1.19 -23.92
N VAL A 37 23.88 2.53 -23.99
CA VAL A 37 25.08 3.26 -24.44
C VAL A 37 26.13 3.32 -23.33
N LEU A 38 25.69 3.55 -22.09
CA LEU A 38 26.58 3.67 -20.92
C LEU A 38 26.64 2.39 -20.09
N ALA A 39 25.91 1.34 -20.48
CA ALA A 39 25.83 0.04 -19.80
C ALA A 39 25.56 0.16 -18.29
N ARG A 40 24.58 1.01 -17.90
CA ARG A 40 24.25 1.26 -16.50
C ARG A 40 22.73 1.18 -16.27
N PRO A 41 22.28 0.77 -15.06
CA PRO A 41 20.87 0.84 -14.71
C PRO A 41 20.41 2.30 -14.58
N VAL A 42 19.18 2.55 -14.99
CA VAL A 42 18.49 3.85 -14.87
C VAL A 42 17.04 3.65 -14.45
N ALA A 43 16.45 4.66 -13.82
CA ALA A 43 15.02 4.74 -13.58
C ALA A 43 14.36 5.54 -14.71
N VAL A 44 13.24 5.07 -15.22
CA VAL A 44 12.54 5.75 -16.32
C VAL A 44 11.07 5.92 -15.95
N HIS A 45 10.60 7.16 -15.92
CA HIS A 45 9.17 7.45 -15.87
C HIS A 45 8.63 7.56 -17.29
N THR A 46 7.54 6.84 -17.57
CA THR A 46 6.75 6.95 -18.81
C THR A 46 5.32 7.33 -18.48
N PHE A 47 4.63 7.94 -19.42
CA PHE A 47 3.30 8.48 -19.21
C PHE A 47 2.30 7.88 -20.18
N ALA A 48 1.10 7.58 -19.70
CA ALA A 48 0.00 7.13 -20.53
C ALA A 48 -0.42 8.24 -21.54
N PRO A 49 -0.92 7.88 -22.71
CA PRO A 49 -1.46 8.86 -23.65
C PRO A 49 -2.54 9.72 -22.99
N GLY A 50 -2.35 11.05 -23.04
CA GLY A 50 -3.26 12.00 -22.42
C GLY A 50 -3.04 12.26 -20.94
N PHE A 51 -1.91 11.82 -20.34
CA PHE A 51 -1.55 12.20 -19.00
C PHE A 51 -1.50 13.75 -18.87
N PRO A 52 -2.29 14.36 -17.96
CA PRO A 52 -2.58 15.79 -18.05
C PRO A 52 -1.38 16.69 -17.70
N ARG A 53 -0.41 16.19 -16.91
CA ARG A 53 0.70 16.98 -16.36
C ARG A 53 2.07 16.65 -16.96
N VAL A 54 2.11 16.05 -18.16
CA VAL A 54 3.39 15.65 -18.79
C VAL A 54 4.37 16.82 -18.92
N ASN A 55 3.90 17.98 -19.40
CA ASN A 55 4.74 19.14 -19.62
C ASN A 55 5.30 19.71 -18.31
N GLU A 56 4.50 19.69 -17.25
CA GLU A 56 4.91 20.10 -15.91
C GLU A 56 5.99 19.16 -15.36
N VAL A 57 5.78 17.83 -15.48
CA VAL A 57 6.78 16.84 -15.06
C VAL A 57 8.09 17.00 -15.81
N VAL A 58 8.07 17.14 -17.13
CA VAL A 58 9.28 17.35 -17.96
C VAL A 58 9.98 18.66 -17.57
N THR A 59 9.22 19.72 -17.29
CA THR A 59 9.77 21.01 -16.85
C THR A 59 10.41 20.89 -15.48
N ALA A 60 9.75 20.25 -14.53
CA ALA A 60 10.29 20.01 -13.18
C ALA A 60 11.53 19.12 -13.21
N ALA A 61 11.52 18.05 -14.01
CA ALA A 61 12.68 17.19 -14.20
C ALA A 61 13.89 17.94 -14.77
N ARG A 62 13.68 18.82 -15.76
CA ARG A 62 14.74 19.70 -16.31
C ARG A 62 15.25 20.71 -15.29
N ALA A 63 14.40 21.21 -14.39
CA ALA A 63 14.84 22.06 -13.28
C ALA A 63 15.71 21.24 -12.31
N ALA A 64 15.24 20.07 -11.89
CA ALA A 64 15.97 19.17 -10.98
C ALA A 64 17.32 18.69 -11.56
N SER A 65 17.45 18.52 -12.88
CA SER A 65 18.70 18.09 -13.53
C SER A 65 19.87 19.06 -13.35
N ARG A 66 19.59 20.31 -12.95
CA ARG A 66 20.64 21.33 -12.71
C ARG A 66 21.25 21.24 -11.32
N LEU A 67 20.62 20.49 -10.42
CA LEU A 67 21.14 20.27 -9.07
C LEU A 67 22.28 19.25 -9.11
N THR A 68 23.34 19.51 -8.38
CA THR A 68 24.56 18.68 -8.38
C THR A 68 24.90 18.08 -7.01
N ASP A 69 23.94 18.07 -6.07
CA ASP A 69 24.15 17.46 -4.76
C ASP A 69 24.17 15.93 -4.88
N PRO A 70 25.23 15.24 -4.40
CA PRO A 70 25.35 13.80 -4.52
C PRO A 70 24.28 13.02 -3.73
N ARG A 71 23.59 13.66 -2.78
CA ARG A 71 22.50 13.08 -2.00
C ARG A 71 21.16 13.15 -2.71
N LEU A 72 21.04 13.90 -3.80
CA LEU A 72 19.86 13.97 -4.65
C LEU A 72 19.98 12.98 -5.81
N THR A 73 18.86 12.41 -6.22
CA THR A 73 18.79 11.57 -7.41
C THR A 73 19.01 12.40 -8.66
N GLN A 74 20.03 12.08 -9.44
CA GLN A 74 20.36 12.81 -10.65
C GLN A 74 19.39 12.52 -11.78
N VAL A 75 18.79 13.55 -12.37
CA VAL A 75 18.04 13.45 -13.62
C VAL A 75 19.02 13.51 -14.80
N PHE A 76 18.95 12.52 -15.70
CA PHE A 76 19.83 12.38 -16.84
C PHE A 76 19.22 12.91 -18.14
N ASP A 77 17.90 12.70 -18.31
CA ASP A 77 17.17 13.11 -19.51
C ASP A 77 15.69 13.35 -19.18
N ALA A 78 15.09 14.32 -19.84
CA ALA A 78 13.66 14.61 -19.74
C ALA A 78 13.20 15.20 -21.08
N THR A 79 12.55 14.39 -21.89
CA THR A 79 12.25 14.74 -23.28
C THR A 79 10.95 14.11 -23.76
N GLU A 80 10.56 14.51 -24.96
CA GLU A 80 9.50 13.92 -25.75
C GLU A 80 10.13 13.34 -27.03
N ASP A 81 9.88 12.06 -27.29
CA ASP A 81 10.34 11.32 -28.45
C ASP A 81 9.18 10.56 -29.09
N ASP A 82 8.94 10.73 -30.40
CA ASP A 82 7.83 10.13 -31.16
C ASP A 82 6.43 10.30 -30.50
N GLY A 83 6.19 11.46 -29.89
CA GLY A 83 4.95 11.74 -29.15
C GLY A 83 4.82 10.99 -27.82
N ARG A 84 5.93 10.46 -27.31
CA ARG A 84 6.04 9.84 -26.00
C ARG A 84 6.97 10.69 -25.13
N SER A 85 6.44 11.16 -24.01
CA SER A 85 7.27 11.86 -23.03
C SER A 85 7.80 10.86 -22.00
N TYR A 86 9.03 11.07 -21.58
CA TYR A 86 9.65 10.26 -20.52
C TYR A 86 10.70 11.06 -19.75
N VAL A 87 11.00 10.61 -18.54
CA VAL A 87 12.07 11.15 -17.70
C VAL A 87 13.00 10.02 -17.31
N VAL A 88 14.31 10.23 -17.47
CA VAL A 88 15.35 9.27 -17.10
C VAL A 88 16.16 9.82 -15.94
N SER A 89 16.28 9.04 -14.87
CA SER A 89 17.05 9.40 -13.68
C SER A 89 17.96 8.26 -13.22
N GLU A 90 18.77 8.56 -12.24
CA GLU A 90 19.63 7.58 -11.57
C GLU A 90 18.79 6.46 -10.96
N TRP A 91 19.19 5.21 -11.22
CA TRP A 91 18.66 4.06 -10.50
C TRP A 91 19.43 3.90 -9.19
N VAL A 92 18.76 4.08 -8.07
CA VAL A 92 19.35 3.93 -6.73
C VAL A 92 19.06 2.51 -6.21
N SER A 93 20.15 1.80 -5.83
CA SER A 93 20.04 0.48 -5.21
C SER A 93 20.36 0.58 -3.72
N GLY A 94 19.50 0.03 -2.88
CA GLY A 94 19.63 0.09 -1.43
C GLY A 94 18.33 -0.27 -0.75
N GLU A 95 18.20 0.14 0.50
CA GLU A 95 17.00 -0.01 1.32
C GLU A 95 16.40 1.37 1.60
N ASN A 96 15.10 1.52 1.44
CA ASN A 96 14.43 2.76 1.82
C ASN A 96 14.17 2.80 3.33
N LEU A 97 13.74 3.94 3.87
CA LEU A 97 13.52 4.08 5.31
C LEU A 97 12.46 3.10 5.83
N ALA A 98 11.42 2.79 5.06
CA ALA A 98 10.41 1.81 5.46
C ALA A 98 11.02 0.41 5.60
N ASP A 99 11.87 -0.01 4.66
CA ASP A 99 12.61 -1.28 4.73
C ASP A 99 13.53 -1.31 5.94
N LEU A 100 14.26 -0.21 6.20
CA LEU A 100 15.18 -0.10 7.33
C LEU A 100 14.49 -0.24 8.69
N VAL A 101 13.25 0.22 8.82
CA VAL A 101 12.48 0.15 10.06
C VAL A 101 11.50 -1.03 10.12
N ALA A 102 11.44 -1.87 9.09
CA ALA A 102 10.53 -3.03 9.03
C ALA A 102 10.77 -4.03 10.19
N SER A 103 12.00 -4.11 10.70
CA SER A 103 12.35 -4.95 11.87
C SER A 103 12.29 -4.22 13.22
N GLY A 104 11.89 -2.95 13.25
CA GLY A 104 11.83 -2.08 14.42
C GLY A 104 12.49 -0.72 14.19
N SER A 105 12.35 0.19 15.14
CA SER A 105 12.95 1.53 15.06
C SER A 105 14.48 1.47 14.91
N LEU A 106 15.05 2.48 14.23
CA LEU A 106 16.50 2.63 14.12
C LEU A 106 17.11 3.10 15.45
N GLU A 107 18.42 2.88 15.59
CA GLU A 107 19.20 3.60 16.62
C GLU A 107 18.99 5.11 16.41
N PRO A 108 18.68 5.86 17.50
CA PRO A 108 18.28 7.26 17.40
C PRO A 108 19.27 8.15 16.64
N GLU A 109 20.57 7.98 16.86
CA GLU A 109 21.62 8.73 16.20
C GLU A 109 21.72 8.39 14.71
N ARG A 110 21.41 7.13 14.34
CA ARG A 110 21.34 6.72 12.92
C ARG A 110 20.15 7.34 12.22
N ALA A 111 18.97 7.32 12.84
CA ALA A 111 17.77 7.97 12.29
C ALA A 111 18.01 9.47 12.08
N ALA A 112 18.61 10.13 13.08
CA ALA A 112 18.95 11.55 13.01
C ALA A 112 19.96 11.85 11.90
N ALA A 113 21.02 11.05 11.74
CA ALA A 113 22.04 11.24 10.72
C ALA A 113 21.45 11.10 9.30
N LEU A 114 20.60 10.09 9.05
CA LEU A 114 19.94 9.89 7.76
C LEU A 114 19.08 11.10 7.38
N VAL A 115 18.27 11.59 8.33
CA VAL A 115 17.38 12.73 8.09
C VAL A 115 18.16 14.04 7.98
N ALA A 116 19.25 14.21 8.73
CA ALA A 116 20.12 15.38 8.62
C ALA A 116 20.71 15.54 7.22
N GLU A 117 21.23 14.46 6.64
CA GLU A 117 21.78 14.47 5.27
C GLU A 117 20.72 14.82 4.23
N VAL A 118 19.49 14.31 4.36
CA VAL A 118 18.37 14.67 3.49
C VAL A 118 17.95 16.12 3.70
N ALA A 119 17.91 16.61 4.95
CA ALA A 119 17.54 17.97 5.27
C ALA A 119 18.54 18.98 4.68
N GLU A 120 19.84 18.70 4.75
CA GLU A 120 20.90 19.52 4.12
C GLU A 120 20.75 19.54 2.59
N ALA A 121 20.53 18.37 1.96
CA ALA A 121 20.34 18.29 0.51
C ALA A 121 19.08 19.03 0.06
N LEU A 122 18.01 18.92 0.83
CA LEU A 122 16.75 19.57 0.53
C LEU A 122 16.82 21.10 0.76
N ALA A 123 17.57 21.56 1.78
CA ALA A 123 17.84 22.97 1.97
C ALA A 123 18.55 23.57 0.75
N HIS A 124 19.56 22.88 0.20
CA HIS A 124 20.24 23.29 -1.03
C HIS A 124 19.29 23.29 -2.25
N ALA A 125 18.37 22.32 -2.35
CA ALA A 125 17.36 22.32 -3.42
C ALA A 125 16.40 23.51 -3.31
N HIS A 126 15.99 23.88 -2.09
CA HIS A 126 15.14 25.05 -1.83
C HIS A 126 15.80 26.38 -2.21
N GLU A 127 17.14 26.52 -2.05
CA GLU A 127 17.89 27.69 -2.55
C GLU A 127 17.74 27.85 -4.08
N SER A 128 17.53 26.74 -4.78
CA SER A 128 17.29 26.70 -6.23
C SER A 128 15.80 26.78 -6.60
N GLY A 129 14.91 26.94 -5.61
CA GLY A 129 13.46 27.01 -5.80
C GLY A 129 12.81 25.65 -6.12
N ILE A 130 13.44 24.53 -5.75
CA ILE A 130 12.94 23.16 -6.04
C ILE A 130 12.58 22.46 -4.72
N PRO A 131 11.30 22.50 -4.30
CA PRO A 131 10.82 21.75 -3.15
C PRO A 131 10.51 20.29 -3.53
N HIS A 132 10.35 19.43 -2.52
CA HIS A 132 9.92 18.04 -2.69
C HIS A 132 8.41 17.87 -2.51
N LEU A 133 7.81 18.45 -1.48
CA LEU A 133 6.38 18.55 -1.14
C LEU A 133 5.66 17.25 -0.77
N CYS A 134 6.22 16.09 -1.06
CA CYS A 134 5.55 14.79 -0.85
C CYS A 134 6.49 13.73 -0.26
N LEU A 135 7.32 14.12 0.72
CA LEU A 135 8.25 13.20 1.38
C LEU A 135 7.54 12.04 2.07
N THR A 136 7.94 10.83 1.71
CA THR A 136 7.51 9.56 2.34
C THR A 136 8.74 8.72 2.72
N PRO A 137 8.60 7.66 3.52
CA PRO A 137 9.71 6.77 3.86
C PRO A 137 10.41 6.15 2.65
N GLU A 138 9.71 5.98 1.53
CA GLU A 138 10.24 5.41 0.29
C GLU A 138 11.18 6.35 -0.45
N HIS A 139 11.09 7.67 -0.20
CA HIS A 139 11.96 8.66 -0.84
C HIS A 139 13.34 8.75 -0.20
N LEU A 140 13.53 8.31 1.06
CA LEU A 140 14.82 8.29 1.73
C LEU A 140 15.47 6.92 1.54
N MET A 141 16.52 6.86 0.73
CA MET A 141 17.26 5.62 0.43
C MET A 141 18.62 5.59 1.13
N TRP A 142 18.91 4.47 1.79
CA TRP A 142 20.27 4.10 2.20
C TRP A 142 20.87 3.18 1.15
N THR A 143 21.86 3.70 0.42
CA THR A 143 22.45 2.96 -0.70
C THR A 143 23.34 1.82 -0.23
N SER A 144 23.57 0.83 -1.09
CA SER A 144 24.54 -0.24 -0.86
C SER A 144 26.00 0.28 -0.72
N GLY A 145 26.27 1.51 -1.15
CA GLY A 145 27.54 2.21 -0.95
C GLY A 145 27.68 2.93 0.39
N GLY A 146 26.66 2.87 1.25
CA GLY A 146 26.67 3.50 2.58
C GLY A 146 26.46 5.02 2.55
N THR A 147 25.70 5.53 1.58
CA THR A 147 25.33 6.94 1.44
C THR A 147 23.84 7.13 1.39
N VAL A 148 23.37 8.31 1.74
CA VAL A 148 21.95 8.67 1.63
C VAL A 148 21.64 9.19 0.23
N LYS A 149 20.45 8.84 -0.28
CA LYS A 149 19.85 9.41 -1.50
C LYS A 149 18.41 9.80 -1.25
N LEU A 150 18.03 10.99 -1.71
CA LEU A 150 16.64 11.46 -1.78
C LEU A 150 16.12 11.24 -3.21
N LEU A 151 15.03 10.49 -3.32
CA LEU A 151 14.35 10.19 -4.59
C LEU A 151 13.27 11.22 -4.89
N GLY A 152 12.89 11.36 -6.16
CA GLY A 152 11.65 12.01 -6.60
C GLY A 152 11.63 13.53 -6.55
N LEU A 153 12.73 14.21 -6.16
CA LEU A 153 12.78 15.66 -6.01
C LEU A 153 12.26 16.40 -7.27
N GLY A 154 11.28 17.26 -7.06
CA GLY A 154 10.64 18.08 -8.08
C GLY A 154 9.69 17.32 -9.02
N ILE A 155 9.86 16.00 -9.19
CA ILE A 155 9.08 15.17 -10.12
C ILE A 155 7.83 14.63 -9.44
N ASP A 156 7.97 14.03 -8.27
CA ASP A 156 6.90 13.28 -7.62
C ASP A 156 5.77 14.20 -7.14
N ALA A 157 6.08 15.42 -6.68
CA ALA A 157 5.08 16.42 -6.35
C ALA A 157 4.14 16.75 -7.53
N VAL A 158 4.67 16.79 -8.76
CA VAL A 158 3.87 16.99 -9.97
C VAL A 158 3.08 15.73 -10.30
N LEU A 159 3.68 14.55 -10.15
CA LEU A 159 3.02 13.27 -10.42
C LEU A 159 1.79 13.07 -9.52
N VAL A 160 1.91 13.34 -8.22
CA VAL A 160 0.81 13.20 -7.26
C VAL A 160 -0.13 14.43 -7.23
N GLY A 161 0.23 15.53 -7.93
CA GLY A 161 -0.62 16.71 -8.09
C GLY A 161 -0.67 17.64 -6.88
N VAL A 162 0.36 17.63 -6.03
CA VAL A 162 0.51 18.57 -4.90
C VAL A 162 1.37 19.78 -5.26
N ALA A 163 2.07 19.76 -6.39
CA ALA A 163 2.77 20.93 -6.90
C ALA A 163 1.75 22.00 -7.34
N ASP A 164 1.91 23.23 -6.86
CA ASP A 164 1.11 24.40 -7.22
C ASP A 164 2.06 25.56 -7.55
N ASP A 165 1.96 26.09 -8.75
CA ASP A 165 2.75 27.24 -9.23
C ASP A 165 2.54 28.51 -8.38
N ASN A 166 1.42 28.58 -7.64
CA ASN A 166 1.10 29.69 -6.75
C ASN A 166 1.51 29.44 -5.29
N MET A 167 2.11 28.29 -4.98
CA MET A 167 2.55 27.98 -3.61
C MET A 167 3.63 28.98 -3.18
N ARG A 168 3.45 29.54 -1.98
CA ARG A 168 4.46 30.44 -1.42
C ARG A 168 5.69 29.65 -1.01
N VAL A 169 6.86 30.27 -1.13
CA VAL A 169 8.14 29.67 -0.75
C VAL A 169 8.13 29.18 0.72
N ASP A 170 7.54 29.99 1.62
CA ASP A 170 7.43 29.64 3.03
C ASP A 170 6.52 28.43 3.29
N ASP A 171 5.45 28.27 2.48
CA ASP A 171 4.53 27.13 2.61
C ASP A 171 5.18 25.86 2.07
N ALA A 172 5.94 25.94 0.98
CA ALA A 172 6.73 24.85 0.45
C ALA A 172 7.84 24.41 1.44
N ALA A 173 8.54 25.38 2.04
CA ALA A 173 9.55 25.09 3.04
C ALA A 173 8.96 24.41 4.29
N ARG A 174 7.78 24.86 4.72
CA ARG A 174 7.06 24.23 5.85
C ARG A 174 6.62 22.80 5.53
N ALA A 175 6.08 22.55 4.34
CA ALA A 175 5.64 21.21 3.92
C ALA A 175 6.82 20.23 3.91
N ASP A 176 7.96 20.66 3.40
CA ASP A 176 9.17 19.80 3.37
C ASP A 176 9.81 19.64 4.75
N ALA A 177 9.81 20.68 5.59
CA ALA A 177 10.21 20.54 6.99
C ALA A 177 9.33 19.52 7.71
N GLU A 178 8.01 19.60 7.57
CA GLU A 178 7.07 18.65 8.15
C GLU A 178 7.34 17.22 7.65
N GLY A 179 7.58 17.03 6.35
CA GLY A 179 7.99 15.75 5.79
C GLY A 179 9.26 15.19 6.42
N LEU A 180 10.30 16.03 6.61
CA LEU A 180 11.53 15.64 7.32
C LEU A 180 11.26 15.24 8.78
N GLY A 181 10.40 15.98 9.48
CA GLY A 181 9.98 15.64 10.84
C GLY A 181 9.24 14.30 10.91
N ARG A 182 8.41 14.01 9.92
CA ARG A 182 7.71 12.71 9.78
C ARG A 182 8.69 11.56 9.49
N LEU A 183 9.70 11.78 8.65
CA LEU A 183 10.77 10.79 8.42
C LEU A 183 11.58 10.51 9.69
N LEU A 184 11.94 11.56 10.45
CA LEU A 184 12.62 11.40 11.74
C LEU A 184 11.76 10.62 12.74
N TYR A 185 10.49 10.96 12.83
CA TYR A 185 9.53 10.22 13.67
C TYR A 185 9.48 8.75 13.27
N ALA A 186 9.37 8.46 11.97
CA ALA A 186 9.33 7.10 11.45
C ALA A 186 10.61 6.32 11.78
N GLY A 187 11.78 6.91 11.60
CA GLY A 187 13.06 6.31 11.97
C GLY A 187 13.17 5.99 13.45
N LEU A 188 12.66 6.87 14.32
CA LEU A 188 12.70 6.73 15.78
C LEU A 188 11.65 5.75 16.34
N THR A 189 10.54 5.51 15.62
CA THR A 189 9.39 4.78 16.19
C THR A 189 8.93 3.59 15.35
N GLY A 190 9.27 3.53 14.06
CA GLY A 190 8.70 2.57 13.13
C GLY A 190 7.23 2.87 12.76
N HIS A 191 6.72 4.08 13.07
CA HIS A 191 5.35 4.48 12.78
C HIS A 191 5.33 5.76 11.94
N TRP A 192 4.28 5.93 11.14
CA TRP A 192 4.08 7.14 10.35
C TRP A 192 3.10 8.10 11.03
N PRO A 193 3.48 9.35 11.31
CA PRO A 193 2.59 10.36 11.91
C PRO A 193 1.73 11.01 10.81
N GLY A 194 0.69 10.33 10.41
CA GLY A 194 -0.28 10.72 9.39
C GLY A 194 -1.63 10.09 9.69
N GLU A 195 -2.64 10.41 8.88
CA GLU A 195 -3.99 9.85 9.02
C GLU A 195 -4.06 8.40 8.50
N GLU A 196 -3.12 8.03 7.61
CA GLU A 196 -3.06 6.75 6.93
C GLU A 196 -1.65 6.14 7.02
N PRO A 197 -1.52 4.80 6.92
CA PRO A 197 -0.24 4.13 6.77
C PRO A 197 0.47 4.60 5.48
N VAL A 198 1.79 4.74 5.52
CA VAL A 198 2.58 5.14 4.34
C VAL A 198 3.85 4.27 4.26
N GLY A 199 4.17 3.78 3.06
CA GLY A 199 5.34 2.92 2.84
C GLY A 199 5.33 1.64 3.68
N GLY A 200 4.14 1.09 3.99
CA GLY A 200 3.99 -0.07 4.85
C GLY A 200 4.17 0.20 6.35
N LEU A 201 4.41 1.45 6.76
CA LEU A 201 4.52 1.81 8.17
C LEU A 201 3.13 2.06 8.78
N PRO A 202 2.84 1.48 9.96
CA PRO A 202 1.59 1.73 10.64
C PRO A 202 1.47 3.19 11.09
N VAL A 203 0.23 3.66 11.23
CA VAL A 203 -0.06 5.01 11.74
C VAL A 203 0.47 5.16 13.17
N ALA A 204 1.00 6.35 13.46
CA ALA A 204 1.48 6.67 14.80
C ALA A 204 0.35 6.61 15.84
N PRO A 205 0.59 6.10 17.05
CA PRO A 205 -0.39 6.10 18.12
C PRO A 205 -0.86 7.52 18.45
N VAL A 206 -2.16 7.64 18.74
CA VAL A 206 -2.82 8.91 19.06
C VAL A 206 -3.31 8.86 20.50
N ASP A 207 -3.09 9.94 21.26
CA ASP A 207 -3.59 10.18 22.59
C ASP A 207 -4.29 11.55 22.63
N ASP A 208 -5.52 11.59 23.11
CA ASP A 208 -6.38 12.80 23.13
C ASP A 208 -6.42 13.58 21.80
N GLY A 209 -6.53 12.83 20.68
CA GLY A 209 -6.62 13.38 19.32
C GLY A 209 -5.32 13.95 18.76
N ARG A 210 -4.16 13.65 19.37
CA ARG A 210 -2.83 14.07 18.93
C ARG A 210 -1.90 12.89 18.84
N PHE A 211 -0.97 12.92 17.89
CA PHE A 211 0.08 11.90 17.84
C PHE A 211 0.90 11.89 19.13
N CYS A 212 1.17 10.69 19.63
CA CYS A 212 2.12 10.50 20.72
C CYS A 212 3.51 10.98 20.27
N THR A 213 4.27 11.59 21.19
CA THR A 213 5.65 12.00 20.88
C THR A 213 6.54 10.75 20.70
N PRO A 214 7.68 10.84 19.99
CA PRO A 214 8.56 9.69 19.80
C PRO A 214 8.91 8.96 21.11
N ARG A 215 9.12 9.68 22.20
CA ARG A 215 9.42 9.09 23.52
C ARG A 215 8.23 8.39 24.16
N GLN A 216 7.01 8.76 23.82
CA GLN A 216 5.81 8.06 24.30
C GLN A 216 5.61 6.73 23.58
N VAL A 217 6.08 6.63 22.31
CA VAL A 217 5.94 5.43 21.47
C VAL A 217 7.11 4.46 21.69
N THR A 218 8.34 4.98 21.71
CA THR A 218 9.55 4.15 21.75
C THR A 218 10.43 4.52 22.93
N ALA A 219 10.70 3.52 23.77
CA ALA A 219 11.63 3.67 24.88
C ALA A 219 13.07 3.89 24.37
N GLY A 220 13.83 4.74 25.05
CA GLY A 220 15.23 5.00 24.70
C GLY A 220 15.44 6.17 23.73
N VAL A 221 14.41 6.74 23.15
CA VAL A 221 14.54 7.95 22.30
C VAL A 221 15.09 9.12 23.15
N PRO A 222 16.23 9.74 22.76
CA PRO A 222 16.82 10.86 23.49
C PRO A 222 15.89 12.08 23.52
N GLY A 223 15.88 12.80 24.64
CA GLY A 223 14.98 13.95 24.82
C GLY A 223 15.20 15.09 23.81
N TYR A 224 16.43 15.26 23.31
CA TYR A 224 16.73 16.27 22.29
C TYR A 224 16.12 15.90 20.93
N LEU A 225 16.16 14.61 20.51
CA LEU A 225 15.53 14.17 19.26
C LEU A 225 14.00 14.22 19.33
N ASP A 226 13.42 13.82 20.46
CA ASP A 226 12.01 14.01 20.74
C ASP A 226 11.60 15.49 20.65
N THR A 227 12.44 16.39 21.17
CA THR A 227 12.19 17.83 21.11
C THR A 227 12.29 18.37 19.66
N ILE A 228 13.32 17.98 18.91
CA ILE A 228 13.48 18.40 17.51
C ILE A 228 12.28 17.92 16.70
N THR A 229 11.94 16.63 16.77
CA THR A 229 10.80 16.06 16.06
C THR A 229 9.50 16.79 16.39
N CYS A 230 9.21 17.01 17.68
CA CYS A 230 7.99 17.71 18.09
C CYS A 230 7.97 19.18 17.67
N ARG A 231 9.10 19.89 17.57
CA ARG A 231 9.14 21.27 17.06
C ARG A 231 8.73 21.36 15.60
N VAL A 232 8.84 20.29 14.87
CA VAL A 232 8.44 20.21 13.45
C VAL A 232 6.98 19.80 13.30
N ILE A 233 6.60 18.64 13.84
CA ILE A 233 5.30 18.02 13.56
C ILE A 233 4.25 18.22 14.67
N LEU A 234 4.66 18.57 15.89
CA LEU A 234 3.80 18.77 17.06
C LEU A 234 4.19 20.05 17.83
N PRO A 235 4.26 21.23 17.17
CA PRO A 235 4.80 22.44 17.81
C PRO A 235 4.04 22.89 19.06
N GLU A 236 2.74 22.60 19.14
CA GLU A 236 1.90 22.87 20.31
C GLU A 236 2.31 22.04 21.55
N SER A 237 3.00 20.91 21.37
CA SER A 237 3.51 20.08 22.48
C SER A 237 4.76 20.67 23.13
N ARG A 238 5.38 21.66 22.50
CA ARG A 238 6.64 22.28 22.93
C ARG A 238 6.47 23.80 23.11
N ARG A 239 5.51 24.19 23.95
CA ARG A 239 5.25 25.61 24.25
C ARG A 239 6.52 26.35 24.69
N GLY A 240 6.77 27.50 24.07
CA GLY A 240 7.95 28.32 24.36
C GLY A 240 9.19 28.01 23.51
N LEU A 241 9.16 26.98 22.67
CA LEU A 241 10.19 26.74 21.65
C LEU A 241 9.69 27.17 20.27
N THR A 242 10.57 27.77 19.48
CA THR A 242 10.26 28.14 18.09
C THR A 242 10.07 26.89 17.25
N PRO A 243 8.97 26.76 16.50
CA PRO A 243 8.80 25.70 15.51
C PRO A 243 9.94 25.71 14.47
N LEU A 244 10.27 24.55 13.91
CA LEU A 244 11.17 24.43 12.77
C LEU A 244 10.29 24.35 11.51
N THR A 245 10.48 25.28 10.60
CA THR A 245 9.57 25.53 9.47
C THR A 245 10.23 25.49 8.11
N SER A 246 11.52 25.13 8.07
CA SER A 246 12.27 24.94 6.82
C SER A 246 13.25 23.78 6.92
N PRO A 247 13.62 23.16 5.78
CA PRO A 247 14.66 22.12 5.74
C PRO A 247 15.99 22.58 6.36
N ALA A 248 16.37 23.85 6.15
CA ALA A 248 17.60 24.42 6.70
C ALA A 248 17.59 24.44 8.25
N GLU A 249 16.45 24.88 8.85
CA GLU A 249 16.31 24.85 10.32
C GLU A 249 16.31 23.44 10.90
N VAL A 250 15.75 22.46 10.17
CA VAL A 250 15.81 21.05 10.56
C VAL A 250 17.25 20.52 10.48
N ALA A 251 17.97 20.82 9.42
CA ALA A 251 19.37 20.46 9.24
C ALA A 251 20.25 21.05 10.36
N GLU A 252 20.13 22.34 10.67
CA GLU A 252 20.84 23.01 11.75
C GLU A 252 20.54 22.38 13.12
N ALA A 253 19.27 22.07 13.39
CA ALA A 253 18.88 21.43 14.64
C ALA A 253 19.49 20.02 14.81
N LEU A 254 19.70 19.30 13.71
CA LEU A 254 20.29 17.96 13.70
C LEU A 254 21.83 17.96 13.59
N GLU A 255 22.48 19.09 13.27
CA GLU A 255 23.93 19.19 13.13
C GLU A 255 24.66 18.82 14.44
N SER A 256 24.09 19.15 15.59
CA SER A 256 24.66 18.86 16.91
C SER A 256 24.55 17.39 17.34
N VAL A 257 23.84 16.55 16.56
CA VAL A 257 23.67 15.12 16.88
C VAL A 257 24.94 14.36 16.53
N PRO A 258 25.51 13.54 17.42
CA PRO A 258 26.68 12.73 17.10
C PRO A 258 26.40 11.83 15.90
N ARG A 259 27.16 11.98 14.82
CA ARG A 259 27.05 11.09 13.65
C ARG A 259 27.70 9.75 14.00
N PRO A 260 27.01 8.61 13.79
CA PRO A 260 27.64 7.31 13.98
C PRO A 260 28.84 7.20 13.03
N THR A 261 30.00 6.79 13.57
CA THR A 261 31.18 6.52 12.74
C THR A 261 30.81 5.42 11.73
N PRO A 262 31.10 5.59 10.42
CA PRO A 262 30.85 4.52 9.45
C PRO A 262 31.55 3.25 9.91
N MET A 263 30.79 2.22 10.23
CA MET A 263 31.41 0.91 10.46
C MET A 263 31.96 0.44 9.10
N PRO A 264 33.25 0.13 9.01
CA PRO A 264 33.78 -0.45 7.79
C PRO A 264 33.01 -1.73 7.51
N MET A 265 32.32 -1.77 6.40
CA MET A 265 31.72 -3.01 5.92
C MET A 265 32.83 -4.06 5.84
N PRO A 266 32.61 -5.31 6.30
CA PRO A 266 33.58 -6.37 6.11
C PRO A 266 33.89 -6.42 4.62
N ALA A 267 35.17 -6.21 4.26
CA ALA A 267 35.61 -6.26 2.90
C ALA A 267 35.12 -7.58 2.30
N VAL A 268 34.28 -7.51 1.28
CA VAL A 268 33.96 -8.68 0.45
C VAL A 268 35.28 -9.09 -0.16
N VAL A 269 35.92 -10.09 0.43
CA VAL A 269 37.13 -10.68 -0.12
C VAL A 269 36.71 -11.32 -1.44
N PRO A 270 37.10 -10.79 -2.59
CA PRO A 270 36.79 -11.42 -3.85
C PRO A 270 37.41 -12.83 -3.82
N PRO A 271 36.71 -13.86 -4.33
CA PRO A 271 37.29 -15.20 -4.40
C PRO A 271 38.63 -15.10 -5.12
N PRO A 272 39.68 -15.84 -4.64
CA PRO A 272 41.00 -15.75 -5.25
C PRO A 272 40.89 -16.06 -6.74
N MET A 273 41.18 -15.06 -7.57
CA MET A 273 41.35 -15.27 -9.00
C MET A 273 42.55 -16.21 -9.16
N THR A 274 42.31 -17.44 -9.52
CA THR A 274 43.34 -18.35 -9.99
C THR A 274 43.97 -17.72 -11.24
N ALA A 275 45.13 -17.14 -11.08
CA ALA A 275 45.92 -16.65 -12.18
C ALA A 275 46.21 -17.83 -13.11
N SER A 276 45.63 -17.81 -14.29
CA SER A 276 46.03 -18.72 -15.37
C SER A 276 47.43 -18.34 -15.79
N ARG A 277 48.39 -19.07 -15.28
CA ARG A 277 49.79 -18.98 -15.70
C ARG A 277 49.89 -19.64 -17.07
N SER A 278 50.07 -18.82 -18.10
CA SER A 278 50.48 -19.28 -19.43
C SER A 278 51.90 -19.78 -19.34
N GLU A 279 52.10 -21.07 -19.20
CA GLU A 279 53.37 -21.72 -19.44
C GLU A 279 53.29 -22.62 -20.70
N GLY A 280 54.38 -22.54 -21.44
CA GLY A 280 54.54 -23.00 -22.79
C GLY A 280 54.30 -24.48 -23.05
N LEU A 281 54.13 -24.76 -24.33
CA LEU A 281 54.04 -26.08 -24.94
C LEU A 281 55.23 -27.00 -24.50
N GLU A 282 54.88 -28.02 -23.71
CA GLU A 282 55.70 -29.18 -23.59
C GLU A 282 54.79 -30.39 -23.56
N THR A 283 55.04 -31.32 -24.46
CA THR A 283 54.27 -32.53 -24.77
C THR A 283 54.29 -33.50 -23.58
N ALA A 284 53.15 -33.66 -22.91
CA ALA A 284 52.99 -34.69 -21.85
C ALA A 284 52.26 -35.92 -22.35
N PRO A 285 52.61 -37.13 -21.87
CA PRO A 285 52.02 -38.41 -22.30
C PRO A 285 50.57 -38.53 -21.78
N PRO A 286 49.74 -39.42 -22.39
CA PRO A 286 48.29 -39.50 -22.08
C PRO A 286 48.02 -39.98 -20.65
N PRO A 287 47.02 -39.43 -19.96
CA PRO A 287 46.70 -39.80 -18.59
C PRO A 287 46.05 -41.18 -18.52
N GLN A 288 46.58 -42.06 -17.64
CA GLN A 288 45.97 -43.31 -17.25
C GLN A 288 44.65 -43.04 -16.52
N ARG A 289 43.60 -43.74 -16.96
CA ARG A 289 42.29 -43.75 -16.29
C ARG A 289 42.41 -44.40 -14.92
N THR A 290 42.31 -43.64 -13.85
CA THR A 290 42.05 -44.17 -12.51
C THR A 290 40.53 -44.36 -12.35
N ALA A 291 40.13 -45.54 -11.91
CA ALA A 291 38.74 -45.90 -11.64
C ALA A 291 38.13 -45.03 -10.52
N PRO A 292 36.83 -44.69 -10.60
CA PRO A 292 36.18 -43.88 -9.55
C PRO A 292 36.05 -44.71 -8.25
N ALA A 293 36.35 -44.07 -7.13
CA ALA A 293 36.15 -44.62 -5.80
C ALA A 293 34.67 -44.87 -5.52
N PRO A 294 34.31 -45.93 -4.76
CA PRO A 294 32.94 -46.29 -4.50
C PRO A 294 32.27 -45.24 -3.60
N TYR A 295 31.09 -44.79 -4.03
CA TYR A 295 30.20 -43.92 -3.24
C TYR A 295 29.73 -44.67 -1.97
N THR A 296 30.02 -44.12 -0.79
CA THR A 296 29.35 -44.52 0.44
C THR A 296 27.99 -43.79 0.52
N PRO A 297 26.87 -44.51 0.66
CA PRO A 297 25.58 -43.85 0.80
C PRO A 297 25.47 -43.19 2.17
N VAL A 298 25.12 -41.89 2.17
CA VAL A 298 24.74 -41.13 3.37
C VAL A 298 23.43 -41.70 3.87
N GLN A 299 23.46 -42.37 5.02
CA GLN A 299 22.25 -42.79 5.72
C GLN A 299 21.49 -41.58 6.22
N HIS A 300 20.34 -41.32 5.62
CA HIS A 300 19.34 -40.42 6.17
C HIS A 300 18.76 -41.00 7.46
N ARG A 301 19.03 -40.38 8.57
CA ARG A 301 18.40 -40.66 9.85
C ARG A 301 16.92 -40.26 9.77
N PRO A 302 15.96 -41.14 9.99
CA PRO A 302 14.55 -40.77 9.98
C PRO A 302 14.26 -39.85 11.16
N ALA A 303 13.50 -38.77 10.88
CA ALA A 303 12.95 -37.88 11.91
C ALA A 303 11.99 -38.68 12.81
N PRO A 304 11.94 -38.39 14.12
CA PRO A 304 11.04 -39.10 15.03
C PRO A 304 9.57 -38.75 14.66
N ALA A 305 8.80 -39.80 14.42
CA ALA A 305 7.36 -39.75 14.26
C ALA A 305 6.74 -39.28 15.59
N GLY A 306 6.15 -38.08 15.57
CA GLY A 306 5.35 -37.56 16.68
C GLY A 306 4.11 -38.43 16.87
N GLY A 307 4.11 -39.26 17.90
CA GLY A 307 2.96 -40.05 18.32
C GLY A 307 1.84 -39.13 18.81
N GLY A 308 0.81 -38.91 17.98
CA GLY A 308 -0.44 -38.30 18.42
C GLY A 308 -1.15 -39.26 19.39
N GLY A 309 -1.05 -38.97 20.66
CA GLY A 309 -1.65 -39.80 21.71
C GLY A 309 -3.18 -39.85 21.58
N MET A 310 -3.72 -41.04 21.84
CA MET A 310 -5.15 -41.38 21.82
C MET A 310 -6.02 -40.42 22.68
N LEU A 311 -5.41 -39.72 23.63
CA LEU A 311 -6.06 -38.73 24.52
C LEU A 311 -6.61 -37.50 23.77
N GLY A 312 -5.93 -37.02 22.71
CA GLY A 312 -6.39 -35.87 21.95
C GLY A 312 -7.65 -36.14 21.12
N LYS A 313 -7.83 -37.37 20.64
CA LYS A 313 -9.04 -37.74 19.89
C LYS A 313 -10.27 -37.89 20.79
N VAL A 314 -10.08 -38.36 22.04
CA VAL A 314 -11.18 -38.46 23.03
C VAL A 314 -11.68 -37.10 23.46
N VAL A 315 -10.77 -36.13 23.70
CA VAL A 315 -11.14 -34.76 24.06
C VAL A 315 -11.91 -34.07 22.93
N MET A 316 -11.49 -34.24 21.67
CA MET A 316 -12.19 -33.63 20.52
C MET A 316 -13.62 -34.18 20.32
N VAL A 317 -13.80 -35.51 20.50
CA VAL A 317 -15.14 -36.13 20.40
C VAL A 317 -16.04 -35.65 21.55
N THR A 318 -15.51 -35.48 22.75
CA THR A 318 -16.29 -35.03 23.91
C THR A 318 -16.74 -33.58 23.75
N VAL A 319 -15.90 -32.68 23.18
CA VAL A 319 -16.27 -31.29 22.91
C VAL A 319 -17.35 -31.20 21.83
N VAL A 320 -17.27 -32.00 20.76
CA VAL A 320 -18.26 -32.01 19.68
C VAL A 320 -19.61 -32.51 20.22
N LEU A 321 -19.65 -33.53 21.08
CA LEU A 321 -20.90 -34.03 21.71
C LEU A 321 -21.51 -33.02 22.67
N LEU A 322 -20.71 -32.26 23.41
CA LEU A 322 -21.20 -31.20 24.28
C LEU A 322 -21.80 -30.02 23.49
N VAL A 323 -21.20 -29.64 22.38
CA VAL A 323 -21.76 -28.60 21.52
C VAL A 323 -23.06 -29.03 20.86
N MET A 324 -23.15 -30.28 20.39
CA MET A 324 -24.41 -30.82 19.85
C MET A 324 -25.55 -30.92 20.91
N ALA A 325 -25.21 -31.25 22.14
CA ALA A 325 -26.15 -31.26 23.23
C ALA A 325 -26.67 -29.87 23.58
N ALA A 326 -25.80 -28.86 23.59
CA ALA A 326 -26.18 -27.46 23.83
C ALA A 326 -27.07 -26.89 22.72
N VAL A 327 -26.82 -27.21 21.45
CA VAL A 327 -27.65 -26.80 20.30
C VAL A 327 -29.00 -27.52 20.36
N GLY A 328 -29.04 -28.80 20.71
CA GLY A 328 -30.27 -29.57 20.87
C GLY A 328 -31.20 -29.03 21.99
N LEU A 329 -30.62 -28.65 23.14
CA LEU A 329 -31.36 -28.04 24.24
C LEU A 329 -31.87 -26.64 23.87
N GLY A 330 -31.08 -25.84 23.15
CA GLY A 330 -31.48 -24.52 22.68
C GLY A 330 -32.68 -24.58 21.72
N ALA A 331 -32.67 -25.50 20.76
CA ALA A 331 -33.76 -25.70 19.82
C ALA A 331 -35.02 -26.23 20.50
N TRP A 332 -34.88 -27.09 21.53
CA TRP A 332 -36.01 -27.62 22.28
C TRP A 332 -36.68 -26.60 23.18
N THR A 333 -35.93 -25.69 23.81
CA THR A 333 -36.49 -24.57 24.60
C THR A 333 -37.19 -23.54 23.74
N LEU A 334 -36.64 -23.25 22.52
CA LEU A 334 -37.28 -22.34 21.57
C LEU A 334 -38.58 -22.93 20.99
N GLY A 335 -38.60 -24.23 20.68
CA GLY A 335 -39.80 -24.92 20.20
C GLY A 335 -40.96 -24.99 21.24
N ARG A 336 -40.62 -25.05 22.53
CA ARG A 336 -41.62 -25.07 23.59
C ARG A 336 -42.31 -23.72 23.85
N ASN A 337 -41.62 -22.60 23.58
CA ASN A 337 -42.18 -21.27 23.74
C ASN A 337 -43.08 -20.82 22.58
N LEU A 338 -42.97 -21.45 21.41
CA LEU A 338 -43.80 -21.16 20.22
C LEU A 338 -45.10 -21.97 20.18
N GLY A 339 -45.30 -22.95 21.07
CA GLY A 339 -46.46 -23.84 21.09
C GLY A 339 -47.67 -23.37 21.90
N ASN A 340 -47.64 -22.21 22.56
CA ASN A 340 -48.69 -21.78 23.48
C ASN A 340 -49.37 -20.45 23.11
N ALA A 341 -49.39 -20.06 21.82
CA ALA A 341 -50.23 -18.96 21.33
C ALA A 341 -51.46 -19.56 20.65
N GLY A 342 -52.57 -19.60 21.38
CA GLY A 342 -53.88 -20.10 20.93
C GLY A 342 -54.40 -19.30 19.75
N ILE A 343 -54.96 -20.02 18.78
CA ILE A 343 -55.70 -19.49 17.62
C ILE A 343 -57.07 -19.03 18.07
N PRO A 344 -57.51 -17.78 17.89
CA PRO A 344 -58.92 -17.43 17.87
C PRO A 344 -59.47 -17.50 16.45
N THR A 345 -60.37 -18.44 16.24
CA THR A 345 -61.24 -18.44 15.07
C THR A 345 -62.37 -17.42 15.29
N ALA A 346 -62.55 -16.48 14.36
CA ALA A 346 -63.80 -16.08 13.75
C ALA A 346 -63.77 -14.71 13.10
N GLY A 347 -64.06 -14.69 11.87
CA GLY A 347 -64.82 -13.83 11.01
C GLY A 347 -64.96 -12.33 11.37
N ALA A 348 -64.23 -11.49 10.60
CA ALA A 348 -64.71 -10.17 10.20
C ALA A 348 -64.01 -9.78 8.89
N THR A 349 -64.82 -9.53 7.89
CA THR A 349 -64.45 -8.95 6.60
C THR A 349 -63.74 -7.63 6.83
N ALA A 350 -62.42 -7.62 6.76
CA ALA A 350 -61.61 -6.40 6.76
C ALA A 350 -61.25 -6.04 5.30
N LYS A 351 -61.69 -4.86 4.92
CA LYS A 351 -61.38 -4.12 3.71
C LYS A 351 -59.85 -4.14 3.47
N PRO A 352 -59.36 -4.36 2.25
CA PRO A 352 -57.90 -4.36 2.00
C PRO A 352 -57.33 -2.99 2.35
N THR A 353 -56.47 -2.96 3.33
CA THR A 353 -55.59 -1.82 3.61
C THR A 353 -54.64 -1.70 2.44
N PRO A 354 -54.45 -0.51 1.83
CA PRO A 354 -53.51 -0.35 0.74
C PRO A 354 -52.12 -0.72 1.23
N ALA A 355 -51.43 -1.58 0.47
CA ALA A 355 -50.04 -1.87 0.65
C ALA A 355 -49.29 -0.54 0.66
N VAL A 356 -48.62 -0.22 1.75
CA VAL A 356 -47.72 0.92 1.83
C VAL A 356 -46.60 0.63 0.83
N SER A 357 -46.67 1.27 -0.33
CA SER A 357 -45.59 1.33 -1.30
C SER A 357 -44.49 2.17 -0.64
N THR A 358 -43.53 1.53 -0.02
CA THR A 358 -42.34 2.20 0.52
C THR A 358 -41.53 2.72 -0.67
N ALA A 359 -41.73 4.00 -1.01
CA ALA A 359 -40.96 4.67 -2.04
C ALA A 359 -39.48 4.64 -1.63
N THR A 360 -38.64 4.03 -2.47
CA THR A 360 -37.19 4.06 -2.31
C THR A 360 -36.63 5.32 -2.91
N GLN A 361 -35.58 5.86 -2.30
CA GLN A 361 -34.86 7.03 -2.78
C GLN A 361 -33.37 6.71 -2.91
N LYS A 362 -32.72 7.15 -4.00
CA LYS A 362 -31.27 7.04 -4.20
C LYS A 362 -30.57 7.92 -3.17
N VAL A 363 -29.60 7.36 -2.46
CA VAL A 363 -28.69 8.10 -1.58
C VAL A 363 -27.77 8.96 -2.45
N LYS A 364 -27.72 10.27 -2.20
CA LYS A 364 -27.05 11.22 -3.09
C LYS A 364 -25.56 11.40 -2.80
N SER A 365 -25.14 11.25 -1.55
CA SER A 365 -23.77 11.50 -1.11
C SER A 365 -23.15 10.17 -0.67
N VAL A 366 -22.44 9.54 -1.58
CA VAL A 366 -21.72 8.28 -1.32
C VAL A 366 -20.26 8.51 -1.65
N SER A 367 -19.37 8.16 -0.73
CA SER A 367 -17.93 8.04 -1.02
C SER A 367 -17.50 6.59 -0.86
N ALA A 368 -16.53 6.18 -1.66
CA ALA A 368 -16.03 4.82 -1.68
C ALA A 368 -14.56 4.79 -1.25
N SER A 369 -14.15 3.71 -0.57
CA SER A 369 -12.76 3.39 -0.23
C SER A 369 -12.54 1.89 -0.41
N GLY A 370 -11.32 1.50 -0.77
CA GLY A 370 -10.93 0.09 -0.78
C GLY A 370 -10.98 -0.48 0.65
N PHE A 371 -11.18 -1.78 0.78
CA PHE A 371 -11.32 -2.40 2.09
C PHE A 371 -10.60 -3.75 2.14
N ASP A 372 -9.48 -3.79 2.85
CA ASP A 372 -8.68 -4.97 3.12
C ASP A 372 -8.18 -5.00 4.57
N PRO A 373 -9.04 -5.36 5.54
CA PRO A 373 -8.70 -5.27 6.97
C PRO A 373 -7.63 -6.29 7.41
N ARG A 374 -7.30 -7.26 6.56
CA ARG A 374 -6.32 -8.33 6.86
C ARG A 374 -5.09 -8.30 5.94
N GLY A 375 -4.99 -7.28 5.11
CA GLY A 375 -3.83 -7.00 4.28
C GLY A 375 -3.19 -5.66 4.65
N ASP A 376 -2.87 -4.88 3.65
CA ASP A 376 -2.26 -3.55 3.79
C ASP A 376 -3.27 -2.41 4.01
N GLN A 377 -4.55 -2.75 4.17
CA GLN A 377 -5.71 -1.85 4.29
C GLN A 377 -5.99 -1.02 3.03
N GLN A 378 -5.26 -1.23 1.94
CA GLN A 378 -5.45 -0.57 0.66
C GLN A 378 -5.86 -1.59 -0.40
N GLU A 379 -7.00 -1.38 -1.03
CA GLU A 379 -7.49 -2.27 -2.07
C GLU A 379 -8.03 -1.43 -3.22
N GLY A 380 -7.18 -1.11 -4.20
CA GLY A 380 -7.54 -0.32 -5.36
C GLY A 380 -7.93 1.13 -5.04
N GLU A 381 -7.31 1.75 -4.03
CA GLU A 381 -7.65 3.10 -3.51
C GLU A 381 -7.69 4.19 -4.60
N ASN A 382 -6.78 4.15 -5.56
CA ASN A 382 -6.67 5.15 -6.62
C ASN A 382 -7.87 5.20 -7.58
N HIS A 383 -8.79 4.22 -7.51
CA HIS A 383 -9.92 4.08 -8.44
C HIS A 383 -11.29 4.03 -7.74
N THR A 384 -11.34 4.19 -6.41
CA THR A 384 -12.56 4.04 -5.62
C THR A 384 -13.68 4.99 -6.06
N GLY A 385 -13.33 6.21 -6.46
CA GLY A 385 -14.28 7.18 -6.97
C GLY A 385 -15.00 6.74 -8.24
N GLY A 386 -14.38 5.90 -9.08
CA GLY A 386 -14.97 5.39 -10.32
C GLY A 386 -16.21 4.52 -10.12
N ALA A 387 -16.35 3.90 -8.95
CA ALA A 387 -17.51 3.07 -8.63
C ALA A 387 -18.77 3.86 -8.23
N VAL A 388 -18.68 5.18 -8.02
CA VAL A 388 -19.78 6.03 -7.50
C VAL A 388 -19.93 7.36 -8.25
N ASP A 389 -19.25 7.53 -9.39
CA ASP A 389 -19.24 8.79 -10.16
C ASP A 389 -20.39 8.91 -11.16
N GLY A 390 -21.23 7.89 -11.28
CA GLY A 390 -22.36 7.83 -12.21
C GLY A 390 -21.98 7.47 -13.65
N LYS A 391 -20.73 7.00 -13.88
CA LYS A 391 -20.25 6.65 -15.23
C LYS A 391 -19.86 5.17 -15.31
N PRO A 392 -20.63 4.32 -15.97
CA PRO A 392 -20.29 2.89 -16.11
C PRO A 392 -19.00 2.59 -16.89
N SER A 393 -18.34 3.62 -17.43
CA SER A 393 -17.05 3.50 -18.14
C SER A 393 -15.84 3.61 -17.24
N THR A 394 -16.01 4.06 -16.02
CA THR A 394 -15.03 4.08 -14.95
C THR A 394 -15.28 2.93 -13.99
N ASP A 395 -14.28 2.45 -13.27
CA ASP A 395 -14.43 1.35 -12.35
C ASP A 395 -13.50 1.50 -11.12
N TRP A 396 -13.89 0.89 -10.03
CA TRP A 396 -12.99 0.43 -9.00
C TRP A 396 -12.64 -1.03 -9.26
N HIS A 397 -11.41 -1.40 -9.01
CA HIS A 397 -11.00 -2.80 -9.00
C HIS A 397 -10.00 -3.05 -7.87
N SER A 398 -10.08 -4.27 -7.32
CA SER A 398 -9.12 -4.76 -6.34
C SER A 398 -7.76 -4.99 -6.98
N GLU A 399 -6.75 -5.26 -6.19
CA GLU A 399 -5.51 -5.82 -6.69
C GLU A 399 -5.73 -7.16 -7.39
N SER A 400 -4.76 -7.58 -8.19
CA SER A 400 -4.84 -8.85 -8.94
C SER A 400 -4.19 -9.97 -8.14
N TYR A 401 -4.95 -11.04 -7.93
CA TYR A 401 -4.52 -12.23 -7.18
C TYR A 401 -4.24 -13.42 -8.09
N THR A 402 -3.43 -14.34 -7.61
CA THR A 402 -3.08 -15.57 -8.34
C THR A 402 -4.14 -16.67 -8.23
N SER A 403 -5.06 -16.54 -7.25
CA SER A 403 -6.17 -17.47 -7.04
C SER A 403 -7.43 -16.73 -6.59
N ALA A 404 -8.60 -17.33 -6.80
CA ALA A 404 -9.88 -16.75 -6.43
C ALA A 404 -10.08 -16.63 -4.91
N ASP A 405 -9.43 -17.47 -4.14
CA ASP A 405 -9.50 -17.60 -2.68
C ASP A 405 -8.36 -16.86 -1.95
N PHE A 406 -7.71 -15.89 -2.62
CA PHE A 406 -6.59 -15.10 -2.07
C PHE A 406 -5.39 -15.94 -1.62
N GLY A 407 -5.23 -17.17 -2.16
CA GLY A 407 -4.21 -18.12 -1.71
C GLY A 407 -4.42 -18.63 -0.28
N GLY A 408 -5.63 -18.48 0.28
CA GLY A 408 -5.96 -18.84 1.66
C GLY A 408 -5.38 -17.88 2.72
N LEU A 409 -4.84 -16.73 2.30
CA LEU A 409 -4.18 -15.75 3.19
C LEU A 409 -5.18 -14.75 3.81
N LYS A 410 -6.29 -14.48 3.12
CA LYS A 410 -7.32 -13.51 3.54
C LYS A 410 -8.71 -14.13 3.47
N SER A 411 -9.67 -13.59 4.23
CA SER A 411 -11.10 -13.96 4.15
C SER A 411 -11.84 -13.24 3.02
N GLY A 412 -11.24 -12.20 2.45
CA GLY A 412 -11.82 -11.40 1.38
C GLY A 412 -11.14 -10.06 1.24
N VAL A 413 -11.60 -9.29 0.26
CA VAL A 413 -11.33 -7.87 0.03
C VAL A 413 -12.60 -7.18 -0.44
N GLY A 414 -12.69 -5.85 -0.39
CA GLY A 414 -13.94 -5.21 -0.77
C GLY A 414 -13.88 -3.72 -1.08
N LEU A 415 -15.05 -3.19 -1.38
CA LEU A 415 -15.30 -1.77 -1.55
C LEU A 415 -16.26 -1.29 -0.46
N LEU A 416 -15.78 -0.41 0.42
CA LEU A 416 -16.56 0.18 1.50
C LEU A 416 -17.16 1.51 1.05
N LEU A 417 -18.47 1.65 1.17
CA LEU A 417 -19.23 2.86 0.83
C LEU A 417 -19.64 3.57 2.13
N ASP A 418 -19.31 4.84 2.26
CA ASP A 418 -19.77 5.72 3.34
C ASP A 418 -20.93 6.59 2.82
N LEU A 419 -22.11 6.38 3.37
CA LEU A 419 -23.35 7.09 3.02
C LEU A 419 -23.48 8.44 3.72
N LYS A 420 -22.51 8.83 4.56
CA LYS A 420 -22.42 10.05 5.38
C LYS A 420 -23.41 10.09 6.55
N GLU A 421 -24.51 9.39 6.47
CA GLU A 421 -25.53 9.26 7.51
C GLU A 421 -26.06 7.82 7.56
N SER A 422 -26.59 7.39 8.71
CA SER A 422 -27.25 6.09 8.83
C SER A 422 -28.60 6.16 8.16
N VAL A 423 -28.86 5.27 7.20
CA VAL A 423 -30.09 5.22 6.42
C VAL A 423 -30.63 3.78 6.33
N PRO A 424 -31.94 3.58 6.20
CA PRO A 424 -32.54 2.24 6.04
C PRO A 424 -32.31 1.73 4.61
N VAL A 425 -31.19 1.05 4.39
CA VAL A 425 -30.80 0.46 3.10
C VAL A 425 -31.78 -0.63 2.68
N LYS A 426 -32.36 -0.47 1.51
CA LYS A 426 -33.37 -1.39 0.96
C LYS A 426 -32.88 -2.16 -0.26
N GLU A 427 -32.11 -1.51 -1.11
CA GLU A 427 -31.63 -2.10 -2.34
C GLU A 427 -30.27 -1.51 -2.70
N VAL A 428 -29.36 -2.35 -3.21
CA VAL A 428 -28.06 -1.91 -3.75
C VAL A 428 -27.91 -2.49 -5.14
N LYS A 429 -27.78 -1.62 -6.14
CA LYS A 429 -27.52 -2.00 -7.53
C LYS A 429 -26.05 -1.85 -7.82
N VAL A 430 -25.46 -2.88 -8.38
CA VAL A 430 -24.04 -2.93 -8.68
C VAL A 430 -23.84 -3.37 -10.13
N ASP A 431 -23.00 -2.65 -10.85
CA ASP A 431 -22.49 -3.05 -12.16
C ASP A 431 -21.07 -3.59 -11.98
N PHE A 432 -20.89 -4.89 -12.16
CA PHE A 432 -19.62 -5.58 -12.01
C PHE A 432 -18.83 -5.66 -13.34
N GLY A 433 -19.31 -4.98 -14.38
CA GLY A 433 -18.65 -4.95 -15.69
C GLY A 433 -18.51 -6.31 -16.34
N GLY A 434 -17.34 -6.56 -16.93
CA GLY A 434 -17.03 -7.78 -17.69
C GLY A 434 -16.46 -8.93 -16.84
N THR A 435 -16.59 -8.92 -15.52
CA THR A 435 -16.15 -10.01 -14.65
C THR A 435 -17.06 -11.23 -14.75
N SER A 436 -16.56 -12.40 -14.35
CA SER A 436 -17.34 -13.64 -14.27
C SER A 436 -16.86 -14.54 -13.13
N GLY A 437 -17.81 -15.26 -12.49
CA GLY A 437 -17.53 -16.11 -11.34
C GLY A 437 -17.37 -15.29 -10.05
N GLY A 438 -16.80 -15.92 -9.01
CA GLY A 438 -16.61 -15.30 -7.71
C GLY A 438 -17.87 -15.17 -6.86
N THR A 439 -17.69 -14.64 -5.66
CA THR A 439 -18.77 -14.50 -4.66
C THR A 439 -18.61 -13.17 -3.92
N VAL A 440 -19.71 -12.40 -3.83
CA VAL A 440 -19.79 -11.11 -3.12
C VAL A 440 -20.87 -11.15 -2.06
N GLU A 441 -20.55 -10.70 -0.87
CA GLU A 441 -21.50 -10.41 0.22
C GLU A 441 -21.77 -8.92 0.31
N LEU A 442 -23.04 -8.54 0.47
CA LEU A 442 -23.42 -7.18 0.83
C LEU A 442 -23.55 -7.12 2.36
N ARG A 443 -22.80 -6.23 2.99
CA ARG A 443 -22.85 -6.01 4.43
C ARG A 443 -23.24 -4.57 4.74
N VAL A 444 -24.00 -4.33 5.82
CA VAL A 444 -24.51 -3.01 6.21
C VAL A 444 -24.39 -2.83 7.71
N GLY A 445 -23.96 -1.66 8.17
CA GLY A 445 -23.85 -1.29 9.58
C GLY A 445 -23.38 0.15 9.80
N ASP A 446 -23.09 0.50 11.05
CA ASP A 446 -22.67 1.85 11.45
C ASP A 446 -21.17 1.93 11.84
N SER A 447 -20.45 0.82 11.74
CA SER A 447 -19.00 0.73 11.95
C SER A 447 -18.28 0.50 10.63
N LYS A 448 -17.00 0.86 10.56
CA LYS A 448 -16.11 0.47 9.46
C LYS A 448 -15.51 -0.93 9.68
N ASP A 449 -15.69 -1.54 10.84
CA ASP A 449 -15.15 -2.86 11.14
C ASP A 449 -15.97 -3.95 10.46
N GLU A 450 -15.29 -4.91 9.81
CA GLU A 450 -15.92 -6.04 9.10
C GLU A 450 -16.86 -6.84 10.01
N ASP A 451 -16.43 -7.07 11.25
CA ASP A 451 -17.16 -7.92 12.21
C ASP A 451 -18.46 -7.27 12.72
N ASP A 452 -18.56 -5.95 12.66
CA ASP A 452 -19.74 -5.17 13.06
C ASP A 452 -20.74 -4.98 11.92
N LEU A 453 -20.38 -5.32 10.69
CA LEU A 453 -21.23 -5.20 9.52
C LEU A 453 -22.08 -6.47 9.33
N SER A 454 -23.40 -6.31 9.32
CA SER A 454 -24.32 -7.43 9.12
C SER A 454 -24.43 -7.84 7.66
N VAL A 455 -24.28 -9.12 7.34
CA VAL A 455 -24.51 -9.66 6.00
C VAL A 455 -26.00 -9.58 5.69
N VAL A 456 -26.39 -8.82 4.66
CA VAL A 456 -27.78 -8.61 4.24
C VAL A 456 -28.09 -9.20 2.87
N GLY A 457 -27.08 -9.62 2.13
CA GLY A 457 -27.22 -10.26 0.81
C GLY A 457 -25.95 -10.98 0.40
N LYS A 458 -26.08 -11.95 -0.51
CA LYS A 458 -24.95 -12.68 -1.11
C LYS A 458 -25.27 -13.00 -2.57
N ILE A 459 -24.32 -12.82 -3.45
CA ILE A 459 -24.41 -13.19 -4.87
C ILE A 459 -23.18 -14.04 -5.21
N SER A 460 -23.42 -15.21 -5.76
CA SER A 460 -22.41 -16.05 -6.42
C SER A 460 -22.54 -15.87 -7.92
N ASP A 461 -21.43 -16.09 -8.66
CA ASP A 461 -21.32 -15.79 -10.09
C ASP A 461 -21.54 -14.31 -10.38
N VAL A 462 -20.57 -13.54 -9.92
CA VAL A 462 -20.51 -12.08 -10.09
C VAL A 462 -20.20 -11.71 -11.53
N GLY A 463 -20.99 -10.80 -12.10
CA GLY A 463 -20.77 -10.28 -13.47
C GLY A 463 -21.96 -9.47 -13.97
N GLY A 464 -21.69 -8.46 -14.78
CA GLY A 464 -22.67 -7.52 -15.29
C GLY A 464 -23.45 -6.80 -14.18
N LYS A 465 -24.70 -6.41 -14.47
CA LYS A 465 -25.54 -5.69 -13.50
C LYS A 465 -26.27 -6.67 -12.57
N LYS A 466 -26.08 -6.51 -11.29
CA LYS A 466 -26.73 -7.28 -10.22
C LYS A 466 -27.44 -6.34 -9.25
N THR A 467 -28.43 -6.88 -8.54
CA THR A 467 -29.19 -6.13 -7.54
C THR A 467 -29.28 -6.95 -6.27
N PHE A 468 -28.83 -6.37 -5.16
CA PHE A 468 -29.07 -6.89 -3.83
C PHE A 468 -30.36 -6.29 -3.28
N THR A 469 -31.37 -7.11 -3.01
CA THR A 469 -32.59 -6.69 -2.35
C THR A 469 -32.57 -7.11 -0.89
N VAL A 470 -32.54 -6.13 0.02
CA VAL A 470 -32.56 -6.37 1.46
C VAL A 470 -33.97 -6.66 1.89
N LYS A 471 -34.24 -7.88 2.39
CA LYS A 471 -35.60 -8.35 2.75
C LYS A 471 -36.30 -7.40 3.72
N SER A 472 -35.63 -6.99 4.80
CA SER A 472 -36.03 -5.94 5.71
C SER A 472 -35.01 -4.81 5.66
N PRO A 473 -35.41 -3.54 5.43
CA PRO A 473 -34.48 -2.44 5.40
C PRO A 473 -33.53 -2.48 6.61
N LYS A 474 -32.21 -2.37 6.36
CA LYS A 474 -31.19 -2.40 7.40
C LYS A 474 -30.63 -1.00 7.59
N GLU A 475 -30.75 -0.47 8.79
CA GLU A 475 -30.08 0.79 9.16
C GLU A 475 -28.56 0.63 9.10
N GLY A 476 -27.89 1.60 8.51
CA GLY A 476 -26.44 1.67 8.50
C GLY A 476 -25.89 2.85 7.69
N ARG A 477 -24.78 3.36 8.14
CA ARG A 477 -23.99 4.39 7.45
C ARG A 477 -23.04 3.77 6.44
N TYR A 478 -22.54 2.57 6.71
CA TYR A 478 -21.57 1.89 5.87
C TYR A 478 -22.19 0.71 5.14
N VAL A 479 -21.87 0.61 3.85
CA VAL A 479 -22.26 -0.52 2.99
C VAL A 479 -20.98 -1.09 2.41
N LEU A 480 -20.71 -2.38 2.65
CA LEU A 480 -19.53 -3.08 2.17
C LEU A 480 -19.90 -4.10 1.10
N LEU A 481 -19.29 -4.00 -0.07
CA LEU A 481 -19.26 -5.05 -1.09
C LEU A 481 -18.03 -5.91 -0.81
N TRP A 482 -18.23 -7.08 -0.18
CA TRP A 482 -17.18 -7.95 0.31
C TRP A 482 -17.01 -9.16 -0.59
N PHE A 483 -15.91 -9.22 -1.33
CA PHE A 483 -15.57 -10.36 -2.17
C PHE A 483 -14.94 -11.45 -1.30
N THR A 484 -15.66 -12.54 -1.08
CA THR A 484 -15.16 -13.73 -0.39
C THR A 484 -14.48 -14.72 -1.36
N GLU A 485 -14.75 -14.56 -2.64
CA GLU A 485 -14.13 -15.26 -3.74
C GLU A 485 -14.08 -14.32 -4.95
N LEU A 486 -12.90 -14.14 -5.52
CA LEU A 486 -12.69 -13.17 -6.60
C LEU A 486 -13.20 -13.70 -7.94
N PRO A 487 -13.92 -12.87 -8.71
CA PRO A 487 -14.24 -13.18 -10.09
C PRO A 487 -13.00 -13.12 -10.99
N THR A 488 -13.12 -13.72 -12.17
CA THR A 488 -12.11 -13.65 -13.21
C THR A 488 -12.37 -12.48 -14.14
N TYR A 489 -11.34 -11.70 -14.44
CA TYR A 489 -11.33 -10.66 -15.43
C TYR A 489 -10.03 -10.71 -16.24
N GLN A 490 -10.12 -10.90 -17.56
CA GLN A 490 -8.97 -11.01 -18.46
C GLN A 490 -7.88 -11.99 -18.00
N GLY A 491 -8.29 -13.13 -17.42
CA GLY A 491 -7.37 -14.18 -16.97
C GLY A 491 -6.70 -13.93 -15.62
N LYS A 492 -7.08 -12.89 -14.89
CA LYS A 492 -6.65 -12.62 -13.51
C LYS A 492 -7.84 -12.70 -12.55
N PHE A 493 -7.56 -12.97 -11.27
CA PHE A 493 -8.56 -12.94 -10.21
C PHE A 493 -8.55 -11.54 -9.57
N ARG A 494 -9.64 -10.78 -9.72
CA ARG A 494 -9.80 -9.46 -9.08
C ARG A 494 -11.27 -9.09 -8.94
N GLY A 495 -11.63 -8.38 -7.87
CA GLY A 495 -12.90 -7.70 -7.73
C GLY A 495 -12.96 -6.49 -8.68
N GLN A 496 -14.12 -6.22 -9.26
CA GLN A 496 -14.35 -5.04 -10.09
C GLN A 496 -15.77 -4.53 -9.89
N VAL A 497 -15.92 -3.21 -9.79
CA VAL A 497 -17.20 -2.51 -9.65
C VAL A 497 -17.17 -1.27 -10.51
N ASN A 498 -17.99 -1.25 -11.56
CA ASN A 498 -18.11 -0.11 -12.48
C ASN A 498 -19.04 0.97 -11.94
N GLU A 499 -20.12 0.59 -11.24
CA GLU A 499 -21.05 1.56 -10.67
C GLU A 499 -21.84 0.93 -9.51
N VAL A 500 -22.09 1.71 -8.45
CA VAL A 500 -22.95 1.35 -7.34
C VAL A 500 -24.02 2.40 -7.09
N GLU A 501 -25.28 1.94 -6.94
CA GLU A 501 -26.37 2.78 -6.46
C GLU A 501 -26.98 2.19 -5.18
N VAL A 502 -27.01 2.98 -4.13
CA VAL A 502 -27.67 2.63 -2.86
C VAL A 502 -29.03 3.30 -2.80
N LEU A 503 -30.08 2.49 -2.54
CA LEU A 503 -31.46 2.95 -2.39
C LEU A 503 -31.92 2.68 -0.95
N ALA A 504 -32.37 3.73 -0.28
CA ALA A 504 -32.94 3.69 1.06
C ALA A 504 -34.47 3.85 1.01
N THR A 505 -35.18 3.34 2.01
CA THR A 505 -36.60 3.67 2.21
C THR A 505 -36.74 5.08 2.77
N LYS A 506 -37.81 5.78 2.35
CA LYS A 506 -38.13 7.09 2.93
C LYS A 506 -38.70 6.92 4.33
#